data_336196d9ac7ac0e65f48b17958488dfc
#
_entry.id   336196d9ac7ac0e65f48b17958488dfc
#
_cell.length_a   1.000
_cell.length_b   1.000
_cell.length_c   1.000
_cell.angle_alpha   90.00
_cell.angle_beta   90.00
_cell.angle_gamma   90.00
#
_symmetry.space_group_name_H-M   'P 1'
#
loop_
_entity.id
_entity.type
_entity.pdbx_description
1 polymer ?
#
loop_
_entity_poly.entity_id
_entity_poly.type
_entity_poly.pdbx_seq_one_letter_code
_entity_poly.pdbx_strand_id
1 'polypeptide(L)'
;MKVRFILAALLSMLAVPACCSKEKAPVKKDMCIQMYSARSLITTENYADILKEMAAMGYTAVETASYDGEKGLIYGDTPEVFRQKVEAAGMKVLSAHVSRGLSREELDNHDLTAALAWWDKCIEVHKAAGMEYLVTPAIGGQASLKDLQVYCDYLNEVGRRCKAAGLKYGYHNHAYEFEKVEGEVMYDYMLQHTDPDLVFFQMDVYWAVIGKASPVDYFKRYPGRFRMLHIKDECEVGQSGMVGFDAIFKNAELAGLENIVVEIERYSYEDIRQSFKESADYLLAAPFVKATYVK
;
A
#
# COMPACT_ATOMS: atom_id res chain seq x y z
N MET A 1 5.93 -39.47 84.42
CA MET A 1 6.13 -39.91 83.06
C MET A 1 5.44 -38.90 82.09
N LYS A 2 6.20 -38.09 81.37
CA LYS A 2 5.66 -37.11 80.40
C LYS A 2 5.96 -37.65 79.03
N VAL A 3 4.92 -38.00 78.24
CA VAL A 3 5.01 -38.46 76.88
C VAL A 3 5.00 -37.20 75.98
N ARG A 4 6.07 -37.00 75.22
CA ARG A 4 6.16 -35.95 74.21
C ARG A 4 5.73 -36.54 72.88
N PHE A 5 4.67 -35.98 72.25
CA PHE A 5 4.30 -36.25 70.92
C PHE A 5 5.10 -35.31 69.98
N ILE A 6 5.86 -35.90 69.05
CA ILE A 6 6.54 -35.15 67.95
C ILE A 6 5.61 -35.23 66.76
N LEU A 7 5.12 -34.05 66.33
CA LEU A 7 4.31 -33.91 65.14
C LEU A 7 5.29 -33.67 63.93
N ALA A 8 5.42 -34.63 63.05
CA ALA A 8 6.17 -34.48 61.82
C ALA A 8 5.25 -33.88 60.76
N ALA A 9 5.50 -32.64 60.38
CA ALA A 9 4.82 -32.01 59.24
C ALA A 9 5.48 -32.42 57.90
N LEU A 10 4.77 -33.23 57.10
CA LEU A 10 5.15 -33.50 55.71
C LEU A 10 4.79 -32.29 54.86
N LEU A 11 5.80 -31.60 54.38
CA LEU A 11 5.66 -30.54 53.34
C LEU A 11 5.63 -31.25 51.99
N SER A 12 4.45 -31.40 51.39
CA SER A 12 4.31 -31.87 50.00
C SER A 12 4.54 -30.67 49.05
N MET A 13 5.71 -30.62 48.43
CA MET A 13 5.97 -29.71 47.29
C MET A 13 5.15 -30.15 46.08
N LEU A 14 4.07 -29.44 45.80
CA LEU A 14 3.37 -29.52 44.54
C LEU A 14 4.26 -28.85 43.47
N ALA A 15 4.93 -29.65 42.67
CA ALA A 15 5.58 -29.20 41.43
C ALA A 15 4.50 -28.79 40.44
N VAL A 16 4.28 -27.49 40.23
CA VAL A 16 3.47 -26.96 39.13
C VAL A 16 4.29 -27.13 37.86
N PRO A 17 3.79 -27.89 36.87
CA PRO A 17 4.48 -27.97 35.59
C PRO A 17 4.47 -26.58 34.97
N ALA A 18 5.64 -25.95 34.74
CA ALA A 18 5.78 -24.78 33.95
C ALA A 18 5.37 -25.14 32.53
N CYS A 19 4.16 -24.73 32.13
CA CYS A 19 3.69 -24.82 30.77
C CYS A 19 4.53 -23.84 29.93
N CYS A 20 5.66 -24.34 29.41
CA CYS A 20 6.50 -23.60 28.46
C CYS A 20 5.70 -23.55 27.16
N SER A 21 4.85 -22.55 27.00
CA SER A 21 4.25 -22.22 25.71
C SER A 21 5.42 -21.89 24.77
N LYS A 22 5.70 -22.81 23.82
CA LYS A 22 6.58 -22.48 22.69
C LYS A 22 5.95 -21.27 22.02
N GLU A 23 6.54 -20.08 22.18
CA GLU A 23 6.20 -18.94 21.36
C GLU A 23 6.31 -19.41 19.90
N LYS A 24 5.18 -19.42 19.20
CA LYS A 24 5.18 -19.64 17.77
C LYS A 24 6.00 -18.50 17.18
N ALA A 25 7.01 -18.86 16.37
CA ALA A 25 7.72 -17.85 15.57
C ALA A 25 6.71 -16.93 14.90
N PRO A 26 6.93 -15.60 14.91
CA PRO A 26 6.00 -14.65 14.32
C PRO A 26 5.73 -15.04 12.86
N VAL A 27 4.46 -15.11 12.51
CA VAL A 27 4.03 -15.43 11.14
C VAL A 27 4.48 -14.28 10.25
N LYS A 28 5.41 -14.55 9.34
CA LYS A 28 5.83 -13.56 8.33
C LYS A 28 4.68 -13.34 7.37
N LYS A 29 4.31 -12.08 7.14
CA LYS A 29 3.30 -11.67 6.15
C LYS A 29 3.94 -10.72 5.15
N ASP A 30 3.53 -10.84 3.89
CA ASP A 30 3.96 -9.90 2.86
C ASP A 30 3.24 -8.57 3.07
N MET A 31 4.01 -7.54 3.44
CA MET A 31 3.52 -6.19 3.70
C MET A 31 4.44 -5.18 3.02
N CYS A 32 3.92 -4.42 2.08
CA CYS A 32 4.59 -3.29 1.50
C CYS A 32 4.37 -2.05 2.37
N ILE A 33 5.34 -1.15 2.42
CA ILE A 33 5.20 0.19 3.03
C ILE A 33 5.27 1.26 1.95
N GLN A 34 4.30 2.19 1.94
CA GLN A 34 4.39 3.41 1.14
C GLN A 34 5.41 4.35 1.79
N MET A 35 6.50 4.66 1.08
CA MET A 35 7.60 5.46 1.62
C MET A 35 7.21 6.93 1.89
N TYR A 36 6.10 7.43 1.33
CA TYR A 36 5.54 8.73 1.68
C TYR A 36 5.19 8.82 3.17
N SER A 37 4.87 7.69 3.80
CA SER A 37 4.66 7.60 5.25
C SER A 37 5.86 8.10 6.06
N ALA A 38 7.06 7.96 5.54
CA ALA A 38 8.29 8.40 6.20
C ALA A 38 8.87 9.71 5.64
N ARG A 39 8.08 10.49 4.87
CA ARG A 39 8.53 11.72 4.17
C ARG A 39 9.25 12.74 5.04
N SER A 40 8.91 12.81 6.33
CA SER A 40 9.58 13.71 7.28
C SER A 40 10.89 13.16 7.86
N LEU A 41 11.18 11.87 7.68
CA LEU A 41 12.42 11.21 8.13
C LEU A 41 13.40 10.98 6.99
N ILE A 42 12.89 10.75 5.79
CA ILE A 42 13.68 10.32 4.62
C ILE A 42 14.38 11.53 3.97
N THR A 43 15.68 11.36 3.77
CA THR A 43 16.51 12.20 2.88
C THR A 43 17.19 11.29 1.86
N THR A 44 17.84 11.88 0.85
CA THR A 44 18.64 11.13 -0.14
C THR A 44 19.81 10.39 0.49
N GLU A 45 20.32 10.86 1.65
CA GLU A 45 21.47 10.26 2.32
C GLU A 45 21.07 9.13 3.28
N ASN A 46 19.88 9.21 3.91
CA ASN A 46 19.52 8.31 5.04
C ASN A 46 18.44 7.27 4.72
N TYR A 47 17.78 7.34 3.58
CA TYR A 47 16.61 6.47 3.32
C TYR A 47 16.94 4.97 3.41
N ALA A 48 18.18 4.58 3.09
CA ALA A 48 18.59 3.19 3.19
C ALA A 48 18.61 2.67 4.64
N ASP A 49 18.90 3.53 5.62
CA ASP A 49 18.86 3.14 7.03
C ASP A 49 17.42 3.09 7.54
N ILE A 50 16.56 4.02 7.10
CA ILE A 50 15.12 3.97 7.38
C ILE A 50 14.49 2.69 6.81
N LEU A 51 14.91 2.22 5.63
CA LEU A 51 14.44 0.94 5.08
C LEU A 51 14.83 -0.25 5.95
N LYS A 52 16.04 -0.27 6.54
CA LYS A 52 16.45 -1.32 7.48
C LYS A 52 15.60 -1.31 8.75
N GLU A 53 15.27 -0.12 9.27
CA GLU A 53 14.38 0.03 10.41
C GLU A 53 12.99 -0.53 10.07
N MET A 54 12.42 -0.21 8.92
CA MET A 54 11.13 -0.73 8.45
C MET A 54 11.15 -2.25 8.26
N ALA A 55 12.21 -2.79 7.67
CA ALA A 55 12.39 -4.24 7.53
C ALA A 55 12.42 -4.95 8.89
N ALA A 56 13.07 -4.36 9.90
CA ALA A 56 13.11 -4.87 11.27
C ALA A 56 11.72 -4.84 11.95
N MET A 57 10.81 -3.96 11.52
CA MET A 57 9.42 -3.90 11.99
C MET A 57 8.52 -4.93 11.30
N GLY A 58 9.00 -5.61 10.24
CA GLY A 58 8.26 -6.66 9.54
C GLY A 58 7.76 -6.29 8.15
N TYR A 59 8.06 -5.11 7.65
CA TYR A 59 7.77 -4.75 6.25
C TYR A 59 8.70 -5.51 5.30
N THR A 60 8.15 -5.99 4.18
CA THR A 60 8.87 -6.89 3.25
C THR A 60 9.13 -6.27 1.89
N ALA A 61 8.46 -5.17 1.57
CA ALA A 61 8.55 -4.49 0.29
C ALA A 61 8.33 -2.98 0.44
N VAL A 62 8.68 -2.24 -0.60
CA VAL A 62 8.48 -0.78 -0.66
C VAL A 62 7.66 -0.38 -1.86
N GLU A 63 6.81 0.64 -1.65
CA GLU A 63 6.23 1.47 -2.69
C GLU A 63 6.84 2.86 -2.58
N THR A 64 7.47 3.36 -3.66
CA THR A 64 8.13 4.66 -3.64
C THR A 64 7.17 5.80 -3.92
N ALA A 65 7.53 7.01 -3.49
CA ALA A 65 6.81 8.26 -3.78
C ALA A 65 7.75 9.40 -4.18
N SER A 66 8.95 9.07 -4.63
CA SER A 66 9.95 10.06 -5.07
C SER A 66 10.57 9.62 -6.37
N TYR A 67 10.28 10.36 -7.44
CA TYR A 67 10.85 10.18 -8.76
C TYR A 67 11.17 11.55 -9.38
N ASP A 68 12.42 11.77 -9.75
CA ASP A 68 12.87 12.92 -10.53
C ASP A 68 12.81 12.54 -12.02
N GLY A 69 11.71 12.93 -12.69
CA GLY A 69 11.48 12.60 -14.09
C GLY A 69 12.43 13.26 -15.09
N GLU A 70 13.13 14.33 -14.69
CA GLU A 70 14.13 14.99 -15.54
C GLU A 70 15.46 14.21 -15.50
N LYS A 71 15.88 13.82 -14.31
CA LYS A 71 17.17 13.11 -14.10
C LYS A 71 17.05 11.59 -14.15
N GLY A 72 15.84 11.04 -14.05
CA GLY A 72 15.61 9.61 -13.97
C GLY A 72 16.10 9.00 -12.64
N LEU A 73 15.96 9.73 -11.53
CA LEU A 73 16.44 9.32 -10.22
C LEU A 73 15.28 8.97 -9.28
N ILE A 74 15.51 8.00 -8.39
CA ILE A 74 14.59 7.59 -7.33
C ILE A 74 15.29 7.86 -5.99
N TYR A 75 14.75 8.73 -5.16
CA TYR A 75 15.41 9.22 -3.93
C TYR A 75 16.86 9.70 -4.15
N GLY A 76 17.14 10.31 -5.31
CA GLY A 76 18.46 10.85 -5.66
C GLY A 76 19.44 9.84 -6.21
N ASP A 77 19.11 8.56 -6.27
CA ASP A 77 19.96 7.48 -6.81
C ASP A 77 19.50 7.02 -8.20
N THR A 78 20.41 6.41 -8.95
CA THR A 78 20.03 5.66 -10.17
C THR A 78 19.13 4.49 -9.79
N PRO A 79 18.29 3.99 -10.71
CA PRO A 79 17.39 2.88 -10.43
C PRO A 79 18.10 1.62 -9.90
N GLU A 80 19.29 1.32 -10.41
CA GLU A 80 20.07 0.16 -9.97
C GLU A 80 20.61 0.33 -8.55
N VAL A 81 21.12 1.53 -8.20
CA VAL A 81 21.60 1.84 -6.85
C VAL A 81 20.45 1.84 -5.85
N PHE A 82 19.30 2.43 -6.21
CA PHE A 82 18.10 2.37 -5.40
C PHE A 82 17.70 0.92 -5.09
N ARG A 83 17.60 0.08 -6.13
CA ARG A 83 17.30 -1.35 -6.00
C ARG A 83 18.27 -2.06 -5.05
N GLN A 84 19.57 -1.88 -5.25
CA GLN A 84 20.60 -2.49 -4.38
C GLN A 84 20.43 -2.10 -2.92
N LYS A 85 20.11 -0.84 -2.62
CA LYS A 85 19.89 -0.36 -1.25
C LYS A 85 18.64 -0.98 -0.62
N VAL A 86 17.54 -1.12 -1.36
CA VAL A 86 16.31 -1.79 -0.90
C VAL A 86 16.57 -3.28 -0.62
N GLU A 87 17.25 -3.97 -1.54
CA GLU A 87 17.59 -5.40 -1.40
C GLU A 87 18.57 -5.62 -0.23
N ALA A 88 19.55 -4.71 -0.03
CA ALA A 88 20.46 -4.75 1.12
C ALA A 88 19.77 -4.52 2.47
N ALA A 89 18.62 -3.85 2.49
CA ALA A 89 17.76 -3.73 3.66
C ALA A 89 16.91 -5.00 3.92
N GLY A 90 16.97 -6.00 3.03
CA GLY A 90 16.18 -7.23 3.13
C GLY A 90 14.75 -7.08 2.60
N MET A 91 14.46 -6.05 1.83
CA MET A 91 13.15 -5.74 1.27
C MET A 91 13.13 -5.93 -0.25
N LYS A 92 11.93 -5.93 -0.84
CA LYS A 92 11.73 -5.95 -2.30
C LYS A 92 11.31 -4.57 -2.79
N VAL A 93 11.72 -4.21 -3.99
CA VAL A 93 11.13 -3.10 -4.73
C VAL A 93 9.83 -3.63 -5.36
N LEU A 94 8.69 -3.07 -5.00
CA LEU A 94 7.40 -3.56 -5.48
C LEU A 94 6.72 -2.58 -6.43
N SER A 95 6.53 -1.36 -6.01
CA SER A 95 5.66 -0.39 -6.65
C SER A 95 6.19 1.04 -6.54
N ALA A 96 5.66 1.93 -7.37
CA ALA A 96 5.89 3.36 -7.26
C ALA A 96 4.61 4.16 -7.48
N HIS A 97 4.39 5.17 -6.63
CA HIS A 97 3.48 6.27 -6.92
C HIS A 97 4.19 7.27 -7.82
N VAL A 98 3.73 7.37 -9.05
CA VAL A 98 4.23 8.30 -10.06
C VAL A 98 3.09 8.88 -10.88
N SER A 99 3.18 10.14 -11.22
CA SER A 99 2.17 10.79 -12.04
C SER A 99 2.77 11.88 -12.93
N ARG A 100 2.12 12.07 -14.05
CA ARG A 100 2.27 13.23 -14.92
C ARG A 100 0.85 13.69 -15.26
N GLY A 101 0.40 14.79 -14.61
CA GLY A 101 -0.92 15.36 -14.87
C GLY A 101 -0.99 15.95 -16.29
N LEU A 102 -2.20 16.03 -16.83
CA LEU A 102 -2.44 16.68 -18.13
C LEU A 102 -2.66 18.19 -17.94
N SER A 103 -2.05 18.99 -18.79
CA SER A 103 -2.34 20.43 -18.86
C SER A 103 -3.73 20.67 -19.43
N ARG A 104 -4.28 21.90 -19.25
CA ARG A 104 -5.57 22.25 -19.83
C ARG A 104 -5.56 22.13 -21.36
N GLU A 105 -4.46 22.50 -22.02
CA GLU A 105 -4.31 22.39 -23.48
C GLU A 105 -4.32 20.92 -23.95
N GLU A 106 -3.63 20.03 -23.24
CA GLU A 106 -3.63 18.59 -23.54
C GLU A 106 -5.04 17.97 -23.37
N LEU A 107 -5.78 18.41 -22.33
CA LEU A 107 -7.17 17.98 -22.11
C LEU A 107 -8.09 18.51 -23.23
N ASP A 108 -8.03 19.80 -23.56
CA ASP A 108 -8.90 20.43 -24.56
C ASP A 108 -8.70 19.84 -25.95
N ASN A 109 -7.45 19.55 -26.33
CA ASN A 109 -7.06 19.01 -27.62
C ASN A 109 -7.03 17.48 -27.66
N HIS A 110 -7.18 16.80 -26.49
CA HIS A 110 -6.98 15.35 -26.36
C HIS A 110 -5.60 14.94 -26.91
N ASP A 111 -4.56 15.76 -26.66
CA ASP A 111 -3.20 15.48 -27.08
C ASP A 111 -2.37 14.91 -25.92
N LEU A 112 -2.14 13.61 -25.97
CA LEU A 112 -1.42 12.85 -24.95
C LEU A 112 0.09 12.70 -25.26
N THR A 113 0.56 13.25 -26.39
CA THR A 113 1.89 12.96 -26.95
C THR A 113 3.02 13.25 -25.96
N ALA A 114 3.04 14.45 -25.37
CA ALA A 114 4.09 14.83 -24.42
C ALA A 114 4.02 14.05 -23.11
N ALA A 115 2.80 13.82 -22.61
CA ALA A 115 2.59 13.04 -21.38
C ALA A 115 3.03 11.58 -21.56
N LEU A 116 2.73 10.97 -22.68
CA LEU A 116 3.11 9.59 -22.99
C LEU A 116 4.62 9.44 -23.21
N ALA A 117 5.27 10.43 -23.84
CA ALA A 117 6.73 10.44 -23.96
C ALA A 117 7.44 10.51 -22.59
N TRP A 118 6.86 11.23 -21.63
CA TRP A 118 7.34 11.22 -20.25
C TRP A 118 7.17 9.85 -19.59
N TRP A 119 6.02 9.17 -19.81
CA TRP A 119 5.78 7.83 -19.30
C TRP A 119 6.74 6.78 -19.87
N ASP A 120 7.12 6.88 -21.14
CA ASP A 120 8.10 5.95 -21.72
C ASP A 120 9.40 5.94 -20.93
N LYS A 121 9.94 7.12 -20.59
CA LYS A 121 11.15 7.25 -19.74
C LYS A 121 10.91 6.78 -18.31
N CYS A 122 9.76 7.13 -17.75
CA CYS A 122 9.38 6.71 -16.39
C CYS A 122 9.35 5.17 -16.28
N ILE A 123 8.73 4.50 -17.26
CA ILE A 123 8.62 3.04 -17.33
C ILE A 123 10.02 2.39 -17.41
N GLU A 124 10.93 2.90 -18.23
CA GLU A 124 12.30 2.39 -18.32
C GLU A 124 13.03 2.45 -16.97
N VAL A 125 12.98 3.60 -16.29
CA VAL A 125 13.64 3.81 -14.99
C VAL A 125 13.09 2.87 -13.93
N HIS A 126 11.78 2.76 -13.81
CA HIS A 126 11.15 1.95 -12.78
C HIS A 126 11.31 0.44 -13.05
N LYS A 127 11.33 0.04 -14.32
CA LYS A 127 11.67 -1.33 -14.71
C LYS A 127 13.12 -1.68 -14.34
N ALA A 128 14.08 -0.77 -14.56
CA ALA A 128 15.49 -0.97 -14.16
C ALA A 128 15.63 -1.05 -12.63
N ALA A 129 14.80 -0.30 -11.88
CA ALA A 129 14.71 -0.41 -10.43
C ALA A 129 14.11 -1.73 -9.93
N GLY A 130 13.55 -2.56 -10.82
CA GLY A 130 12.96 -3.86 -10.47
C GLY A 130 11.52 -3.78 -9.98
N MET A 131 10.79 -2.71 -10.24
CA MET A 131 9.38 -2.59 -9.88
C MET A 131 8.49 -3.49 -10.73
N GLU A 132 7.43 -3.97 -10.12
CA GLU A 132 6.39 -4.78 -10.77
C GLU A 132 5.16 -3.93 -11.12
N TYR A 133 4.92 -2.85 -10.36
CA TYR A 133 3.74 -2.00 -10.47
C TYR A 133 4.12 -0.53 -10.55
N LEU A 134 3.37 0.22 -11.37
CA LEU A 134 3.34 1.67 -11.36
C LEU A 134 1.91 2.14 -11.07
N VAL A 135 1.75 3.12 -10.22
CA VAL A 135 0.44 3.60 -9.78
C VAL A 135 0.39 5.11 -9.89
N THR A 136 -0.62 5.63 -10.57
CA THR A 136 -0.93 7.05 -10.53
C THR A 136 -1.68 7.36 -9.25
N PRO A 137 -1.10 8.18 -8.32
CA PRO A 137 -1.70 8.42 -7.01
C PRO A 137 -2.88 9.39 -7.04
N ALA A 138 -2.99 10.24 -8.08
CA ALA A 138 -4.05 11.23 -8.19
C ALA A 138 -4.09 11.86 -9.57
N ILE A 139 -5.29 12.23 -10.03
CA ILE A 139 -5.49 13.10 -11.21
C ILE A 139 -6.20 14.41 -10.87
N GLY A 140 -6.54 14.60 -9.57
CA GLY A 140 -7.34 15.74 -9.12
C GLY A 140 -8.82 15.62 -9.45
N GLY A 141 -9.64 16.48 -8.86
CA GLY A 141 -11.06 16.57 -9.20
C GLY A 141 -11.23 17.09 -10.63
N GLN A 142 -12.10 16.45 -11.41
CA GLN A 142 -12.37 16.83 -12.79
C GLN A 142 -13.63 17.71 -12.88
N ALA A 143 -13.59 18.71 -13.77
CA ALA A 143 -14.70 19.65 -13.93
C ALA A 143 -15.85 19.08 -14.77
N SER A 144 -15.59 18.09 -15.63
CA SER A 144 -16.57 17.51 -16.54
C SER A 144 -16.29 16.03 -16.80
N LEU A 145 -17.32 15.30 -17.24
CA LEU A 145 -17.18 13.93 -17.74
C LEU A 145 -16.32 13.87 -19.00
N LYS A 146 -16.31 14.95 -19.81
CA LYS A 146 -15.44 15.05 -20.98
C LYS A 146 -13.95 14.99 -20.55
N ASP A 147 -13.55 15.78 -19.59
CA ASP A 147 -12.17 15.79 -19.09
C ASP A 147 -11.83 14.44 -18.43
N LEU A 148 -12.76 13.88 -17.67
CA LEU A 148 -12.60 12.58 -17.02
C LEU A 148 -12.42 11.46 -18.07
N GLN A 149 -13.14 11.51 -19.21
CA GLN A 149 -12.95 10.55 -20.29
C GLN A 149 -11.54 10.63 -20.89
N VAL A 150 -11.03 11.85 -21.11
CA VAL A 150 -9.63 12.03 -21.58
C VAL A 150 -8.63 11.41 -20.60
N TYR A 151 -8.87 11.56 -19.30
CA TYR A 151 -8.04 10.88 -18.29
C TYR A 151 -8.19 9.35 -18.34
N CYS A 152 -9.38 8.80 -18.54
CA CYS A 152 -9.56 7.35 -18.69
C CYS A 152 -8.81 6.82 -19.92
N ASP A 153 -8.87 7.52 -21.04
CA ASP A 153 -8.13 7.18 -22.25
C ASP A 153 -6.62 7.25 -22.03
N TYR A 154 -6.17 8.28 -21.31
CA TYR A 154 -4.76 8.44 -20.90
C TYR A 154 -4.29 7.29 -20.01
N LEU A 155 -5.06 6.93 -18.97
CA LEU A 155 -4.71 5.81 -18.07
C LEU A 155 -4.65 4.49 -18.85
N ASN A 156 -5.58 4.26 -19.78
CA ASN A 156 -5.56 3.07 -20.66
C ASN A 156 -4.30 3.02 -21.51
N GLU A 157 -3.88 4.16 -22.10
CA GLU A 157 -2.69 4.21 -22.94
C GLU A 157 -1.40 4.02 -22.13
N VAL A 158 -1.31 4.61 -20.93
CA VAL A 158 -0.19 4.34 -19.98
C VAL A 158 -0.16 2.86 -19.60
N GLY A 159 -1.31 2.29 -19.26
CA GLY A 159 -1.43 0.87 -18.94
C GLY A 159 -0.96 -0.04 -20.07
N ARG A 160 -1.26 0.29 -21.33
CA ARG A 160 -0.79 -0.44 -22.51
C ARG A 160 0.75 -0.43 -22.61
N ARG A 161 1.37 0.74 -22.37
CA ARG A 161 2.83 0.89 -22.39
C ARG A 161 3.50 0.12 -21.25
N CYS A 162 2.94 0.21 -20.03
CA CYS A 162 3.40 -0.57 -18.88
C CYS A 162 3.33 -2.08 -19.16
N LYS A 163 2.20 -2.56 -19.69
CA LYS A 163 2.00 -3.98 -20.05
C LYS A 163 2.99 -4.44 -21.12
N ALA A 164 3.27 -3.63 -22.13
CA ALA A 164 4.28 -3.92 -23.15
C ALA A 164 5.70 -4.02 -22.56
N ALA A 165 5.98 -3.25 -21.50
CA ALA A 165 7.24 -3.31 -20.76
C ALA A 165 7.31 -4.44 -19.72
N GLY A 166 6.20 -5.17 -19.47
CA GLY A 166 6.09 -6.21 -18.47
C GLY A 166 5.76 -5.71 -17.06
N LEU A 167 5.27 -4.48 -16.95
CA LEU A 167 4.78 -3.87 -15.69
C LEU A 167 3.26 -3.88 -15.65
N LYS A 168 2.70 -3.84 -14.43
CA LYS A 168 1.28 -3.62 -14.19
C LYS A 168 1.05 -2.16 -13.84
N TYR A 169 -0.05 -1.58 -14.34
CA TYR A 169 -0.36 -0.18 -14.11
C TYR A 169 -1.70 -0.02 -13.38
N GLY A 170 -1.75 0.91 -12.42
CA GLY A 170 -2.95 1.15 -11.64
C GLY A 170 -3.19 2.61 -11.28
N TYR A 171 -4.34 2.82 -10.66
CA TYR A 171 -4.79 4.09 -10.12
C TYR A 171 -5.11 3.97 -8.64
N HIS A 172 -4.63 4.90 -7.82
CA HIS A 172 -4.93 5.03 -6.39
C HIS A 172 -5.94 6.15 -6.16
N ASN A 173 -6.89 5.92 -5.26
CA ASN A 173 -7.93 6.89 -4.92
C ASN A 173 -7.67 7.63 -3.62
N HIS A 174 -8.21 8.84 -3.55
CA HIS A 174 -8.52 9.57 -2.33
C HIS A 174 -10.04 9.60 -2.10
N ALA A 175 -10.52 10.58 -1.33
CA ALA A 175 -11.95 10.70 -1.03
C ALA A 175 -12.73 11.41 -2.16
N TYR A 176 -12.09 12.32 -2.89
CA TYR A 176 -12.78 13.14 -3.89
C TYR A 176 -13.27 12.35 -5.11
N GLU A 177 -12.69 11.19 -5.41
CA GLU A 177 -13.17 10.33 -6.50
C GLU A 177 -14.57 9.75 -6.23
N PHE A 178 -15.01 9.75 -4.97
CA PHE A 178 -16.37 9.33 -4.61
C PHE A 178 -17.38 10.48 -4.70
N GLU A 179 -16.96 11.67 -5.08
CA GLU A 179 -17.83 12.79 -5.43
C GLU A 179 -18.38 12.64 -6.85
N LYS A 180 -19.42 13.42 -7.16
CA LYS A 180 -20.07 13.39 -8.46
C LYS A 180 -19.54 14.45 -9.40
N VAL A 181 -19.26 14.04 -10.62
CA VAL A 181 -18.99 14.90 -11.78
C VAL A 181 -20.19 14.76 -12.72
N GLU A 182 -20.92 15.86 -12.96
CA GLU A 182 -22.12 15.88 -13.84
C GLU A 182 -23.14 14.77 -13.51
N GLY A 183 -23.26 14.39 -12.23
CA GLY A 183 -24.21 13.39 -11.76
C GLY A 183 -23.67 11.98 -11.59
N GLU A 184 -22.55 11.63 -12.21
CA GLU A 184 -21.88 10.34 -12.09
C GLU A 184 -20.81 10.36 -10.99
N VAL A 185 -20.65 9.29 -10.22
CA VAL A 185 -19.54 9.15 -9.26
C VAL A 185 -18.24 8.96 -10.04
N MET A 186 -17.26 9.84 -9.81
CA MET A 186 -16.01 9.84 -10.56
C MET A 186 -15.31 8.47 -10.53
N TYR A 187 -15.21 7.82 -9.37
CA TYR A 187 -14.57 6.52 -9.23
C TYR A 187 -15.28 5.41 -10.02
N ASP A 188 -16.63 5.40 -9.99
CA ASP A 188 -17.43 4.46 -10.77
C ASP A 188 -17.24 4.68 -12.28
N TYR A 189 -17.21 5.95 -12.72
CA TYR A 189 -16.94 6.29 -14.12
C TYR A 189 -15.56 5.77 -14.55
N MET A 190 -14.51 6.01 -13.76
CA MET A 190 -13.16 5.52 -14.06
C MET A 190 -13.09 3.98 -14.13
N LEU A 191 -13.75 3.27 -13.20
CA LEU A 191 -13.83 1.81 -13.21
C LEU A 191 -14.51 1.25 -14.47
N GLN A 192 -15.50 1.96 -15.00
CA GLN A 192 -16.27 1.54 -16.17
C GLN A 192 -15.59 1.93 -17.52
N HIS A 193 -14.77 3.00 -17.53
CA HIS A 193 -14.16 3.53 -18.76
C HIS A 193 -12.65 3.24 -18.87
N THR A 194 -12.10 2.46 -17.93
CA THR A 194 -10.75 1.92 -18.03
C THR A 194 -10.76 0.41 -18.30
N ASP A 195 -9.87 -0.04 -19.18
CA ASP A 195 -9.72 -1.45 -19.53
C ASP A 195 -9.16 -2.25 -18.34
N PRO A 196 -9.87 -3.28 -17.84
CA PRO A 196 -9.43 -4.10 -16.72
C PRO A 196 -8.13 -4.87 -16.96
N ASP A 197 -7.77 -5.11 -18.23
CA ASP A 197 -6.52 -5.77 -18.61
C ASP A 197 -5.32 -4.82 -18.63
N LEU A 198 -5.57 -3.51 -18.56
CA LEU A 198 -4.56 -2.47 -18.64
C LEU A 198 -4.40 -1.68 -17.32
N VAL A 199 -5.51 -1.41 -16.65
CA VAL A 199 -5.55 -0.55 -15.44
C VAL A 199 -6.22 -1.30 -14.30
N PHE A 200 -5.47 -1.59 -13.25
CA PHE A 200 -6.06 -2.03 -11.97
C PHE A 200 -6.31 -0.82 -11.05
N PHE A 201 -7.08 -1.02 -9.99
CA PHE A 201 -7.25 -0.01 -8.96
C PHE A 201 -6.53 -0.43 -7.68
N GLN A 202 -5.70 0.48 -7.15
CA GLN A 202 -5.14 0.40 -5.82
C GLN A 202 -6.08 1.16 -4.89
N MET A 203 -7.04 0.44 -4.29
CA MET A 203 -8.00 1.12 -3.42
C MET A 203 -7.35 1.47 -2.08
N ASP A 204 -7.35 2.77 -1.75
CA ASP A 204 -7.15 3.22 -0.39
C ASP A 204 -8.46 3.06 0.40
N VAL A 205 -8.43 2.14 1.36
CA VAL A 205 -9.63 1.75 2.09
C VAL A 205 -10.10 2.81 3.08
N TYR A 206 -9.18 3.62 3.63
CA TYR A 206 -9.51 4.74 4.51
C TYR A 206 -10.17 5.86 3.71
N TRP A 207 -9.55 6.26 2.60
CA TRP A 207 -10.12 7.32 1.76
C TRP A 207 -11.46 6.91 1.14
N ALA A 208 -11.69 5.64 0.86
CA ALA A 208 -13.01 5.15 0.46
C ALA A 208 -14.05 5.38 1.58
N VAL A 209 -13.71 5.07 2.84
CA VAL A 209 -14.60 5.32 3.99
C VAL A 209 -14.85 6.81 4.19
N ILE A 210 -13.83 7.66 4.09
CA ILE A 210 -13.97 9.12 4.15
C ILE A 210 -14.84 9.65 3.02
N GLY A 211 -14.72 9.09 1.81
CA GLY A 211 -15.60 9.34 0.67
C GLY A 211 -17.01 8.74 0.82
N LYS A 212 -17.34 8.21 2.01
CA LYS A 212 -18.65 7.59 2.32
C LYS A 212 -18.98 6.39 1.43
N ALA A 213 -17.97 5.68 0.97
CA ALA A 213 -18.06 4.47 0.15
C ALA A 213 -17.66 3.24 0.96
N SER A 214 -18.22 2.09 0.60
CA SER A 214 -17.88 0.80 1.20
C SER A 214 -16.88 0.06 0.29
N PRO A 215 -15.65 -0.22 0.74
CA PRO A 215 -14.71 -1.04 -0.03
C PRO A 215 -15.31 -2.39 -0.44
N VAL A 216 -16.02 -3.07 0.47
CA VAL A 216 -16.62 -4.38 0.20
C VAL A 216 -17.70 -4.30 -0.88
N ASP A 217 -18.50 -3.22 -0.94
CA ASP A 217 -19.51 -3.05 -1.98
C ASP A 217 -18.87 -2.77 -3.34
N TYR A 218 -17.74 -2.06 -3.37
CA TYR A 218 -16.94 -1.89 -4.59
C TYR A 218 -16.35 -3.23 -5.08
N PHE A 219 -15.84 -4.07 -4.19
CA PHE A 219 -15.36 -5.40 -4.56
C PHE A 219 -16.46 -6.28 -5.19
N LYS A 220 -17.70 -6.19 -4.68
CA LYS A 220 -18.86 -6.88 -5.24
C LYS A 220 -19.28 -6.35 -6.61
N ARG A 221 -19.24 -5.02 -6.79
CA ARG A 221 -19.65 -4.39 -8.06
C ARG A 221 -18.61 -4.53 -9.18
N TYR A 222 -17.32 -4.53 -8.79
CA TYR A 222 -16.19 -4.58 -9.72
C TYR A 222 -15.19 -5.67 -9.31
N PRO A 223 -15.55 -6.96 -9.34
CA PRO A 223 -14.68 -8.04 -8.90
C PRO A 223 -13.40 -8.12 -9.74
N GLY A 224 -12.27 -8.39 -9.05
CA GLY A 224 -10.98 -8.55 -9.70
C GLY A 224 -10.26 -7.24 -10.08
N ARG A 225 -10.89 -6.07 -9.87
CA ARG A 225 -10.30 -4.77 -10.25
C ARG A 225 -9.29 -4.22 -9.22
N PHE A 226 -9.30 -4.70 -7.97
CA PHE A 226 -8.54 -4.12 -6.85
C PHE A 226 -7.35 -5.00 -6.47
N ARG A 227 -6.33 -5.01 -7.34
CA ARG A 227 -5.15 -5.89 -7.17
C ARG A 227 -4.24 -5.46 -6.03
N MET A 228 -4.30 -4.21 -5.62
CA MET A 228 -3.58 -3.67 -4.47
C MET A 228 -4.55 -2.92 -3.56
N LEU A 229 -4.31 -2.97 -2.26
CA LEU A 229 -5.02 -2.13 -1.30
C LEU A 229 -4.01 -1.29 -0.52
N HIS A 230 -4.26 0.02 -0.40
CA HIS A 230 -3.65 0.83 0.63
C HIS A 230 -4.39 0.57 1.93
N ILE A 231 -3.65 0.02 2.88
CA ILE A 231 -4.12 -0.26 4.23
C ILE A 231 -3.74 0.94 5.09
N LYS A 232 -4.71 1.81 5.24
CA LYS A 232 -4.60 3.11 5.89
C LYS A 232 -5.74 3.30 6.87
N ASP A 233 -5.51 4.06 7.92
CA ASP A 233 -6.48 4.49 8.91
C ASP A 233 -6.30 5.99 9.20
N GLU A 234 -7.01 6.54 10.18
CA GLU A 234 -6.85 7.95 10.58
C GLU A 234 -5.41 8.26 11.01
N CYS A 235 -4.83 7.38 11.85
CA CYS A 235 -3.42 7.38 12.24
C CYS A 235 -2.84 5.97 12.02
N GLU A 236 -2.53 5.24 13.09
CA GLU A 236 -2.02 3.86 13.02
C GLU A 236 -3.12 2.90 12.57
N VAL A 237 -2.77 1.93 11.76
CA VAL A 237 -3.72 0.94 11.21
C VAL A 237 -4.43 0.18 12.33
N GLY A 238 -5.77 0.19 12.28
CA GLY A 238 -6.63 -0.50 13.24
C GLY A 238 -6.99 0.30 14.49
N GLN A 239 -6.45 1.51 14.66
CA GLN A 239 -6.64 2.29 15.89
C GLN A 239 -7.98 3.02 15.92
N SER A 240 -8.44 3.59 14.81
CA SER A 240 -9.66 4.42 14.80
C SER A 240 -10.95 3.61 14.95
N GLY A 241 -10.95 2.36 14.52
CA GLY A 241 -12.16 1.54 14.40
C GLY A 241 -13.10 1.97 13.27
N MET A 242 -12.74 2.95 12.45
CA MET A 242 -13.56 3.43 11.32
C MET A 242 -13.48 2.50 10.11
N VAL A 243 -12.34 1.88 9.88
CA VAL A 243 -12.10 0.99 8.74
C VAL A 243 -12.36 -0.45 9.14
N GLY A 244 -13.31 -1.10 8.49
CA GLY A 244 -13.67 -2.51 8.74
C GLY A 244 -12.67 -3.50 8.12
N PHE A 245 -11.43 -3.51 8.58
CA PHE A 245 -10.35 -4.33 8.00
C PHE A 245 -10.69 -5.81 7.91
N ASP A 246 -11.35 -6.39 8.92
CA ASP A 246 -11.73 -7.81 8.92
C ASP A 246 -12.68 -8.13 7.75
N ALA A 247 -13.67 -7.28 7.49
CA ALA A 247 -14.60 -7.43 6.37
C ALA A 247 -13.90 -7.25 5.02
N ILE A 248 -12.98 -6.28 4.92
CA ILE A 248 -12.19 -6.01 3.72
C ILE A 248 -11.34 -7.23 3.38
N PHE A 249 -10.54 -7.73 4.33
CA PHE A 249 -9.66 -8.87 4.10
C PHE A 249 -10.40 -10.20 3.87
N LYS A 250 -11.58 -10.38 4.44
CA LYS A 250 -12.46 -11.54 4.12
C LYS A 250 -12.94 -11.55 2.67
N ASN A 251 -12.98 -10.38 2.03
CA ASN A 251 -13.38 -10.22 0.63
C ASN A 251 -12.16 -10.00 -0.31
N ALA A 252 -10.94 -10.21 0.14
CA ALA A 252 -9.72 -9.98 -0.63
C ALA A 252 -9.66 -10.78 -1.94
N GLU A 253 -10.18 -12.01 -1.96
CA GLU A 253 -10.24 -12.83 -3.17
C GLU A 253 -11.19 -12.24 -4.21
N LEU A 254 -12.35 -11.75 -3.78
CA LEU A 254 -13.31 -11.07 -4.64
C LEU A 254 -12.75 -9.77 -5.22
N ALA A 255 -11.98 -9.03 -4.42
CA ALA A 255 -11.24 -7.85 -4.87
C ALA A 255 -10.21 -8.16 -5.96
N GLY A 256 -9.67 -9.38 -5.99
CA GLY A 256 -8.52 -9.78 -6.82
C GLY A 256 -7.19 -9.37 -6.22
N LEU A 257 -7.14 -9.26 -4.88
CA LEU A 257 -5.98 -8.74 -4.15
C LEU A 257 -4.71 -9.59 -4.40
N GLU A 258 -3.63 -8.91 -4.73
CA GLU A 258 -2.28 -9.47 -4.88
C GLU A 258 -1.32 -8.93 -3.81
N ASN A 259 -1.42 -7.64 -3.46
CA ASN A 259 -0.52 -7.01 -2.50
C ASN A 259 -1.25 -6.01 -1.59
N ILE A 260 -0.74 -5.85 -0.37
CA ILE A 260 -1.15 -4.78 0.54
C ILE A 260 -0.01 -3.79 0.72
N VAL A 261 -0.35 -2.52 0.78
CA VAL A 261 0.57 -1.40 1.01
C VAL A 261 0.09 -0.63 2.23
N VAL A 262 0.90 -0.57 3.25
CA VAL A 262 0.59 0.22 4.46
C VAL A 262 0.97 1.67 4.22
N GLU A 263 0.04 2.58 4.50
CA GLU A 263 0.32 4.02 4.46
C GLU A 263 -0.14 4.70 5.74
N ILE A 264 0.72 5.57 6.29
CA ILE A 264 0.45 6.35 7.49
C ILE A 264 0.79 7.82 7.18
N GLU A 265 -0.22 8.68 7.19
CA GLU A 265 -0.02 10.11 6.90
C GLU A 265 -0.15 10.99 8.13
N ARG A 266 -0.85 10.52 9.16
CA ARG A 266 -0.98 11.14 10.48
C ARG A 266 -0.44 10.19 11.52
N TYR A 267 0.13 10.72 12.57
CA TYR A 267 0.83 9.95 13.60
C TYR A 267 0.28 10.36 14.96
N SER A 268 -0.04 9.37 15.82
CA SER A 268 -0.41 9.62 17.22
C SER A 268 0.83 9.83 18.10
N TYR A 269 2.00 9.47 17.62
CA TYR A 269 3.25 9.51 18.36
C TYR A 269 4.18 10.60 17.87
N GLU A 270 4.97 11.17 18.80
CA GLU A 270 6.03 12.13 18.46
C GLU A 270 7.14 11.45 17.64
N ASP A 271 7.55 10.23 18.03
CA ASP A 271 8.39 9.39 17.18
C ASP A 271 7.52 8.58 16.22
N ILE A 272 7.49 8.99 14.97
CA ILE A 272 6.68 8.37 13.93
C ILE A 272 7.07 6.92 13.62
N ARG A 273 8.27 6.47 14.05
CA ARG A 273 8.69 5.06 13.94
C ARG A 273 7.80 4.14 14.76
N GLN A 274 7.28 4.64 15.90
CA GLN A 274 6.32 3.90 16.70
C GLN A 274 5.02 3.67 15.93
N SER A 275 4.54 4.66 15.18
CA SER A 275 3.36 4.51 14.32
C SER A 275 3.55 3.42 13.25
N PHE A 276 4.74 3.33 12.65
CA PHE A 276 5.06 2.25 11.70
C PHE A 276 5.05 0.89 12.37
N LYS A 277 5.67 0.81 13.56
CA LYS A 277 5.74 -0.44 14.33
C LYS A 277 4.36 -0.94 14.75
N GLU A 278 3.50 -0.08 15.29
CA GLU A 278 2.17 -0.47 15.73
C GLU A 278 1.26 -0.88 14.57
N SER A 279 1.34 -0.19 13.44
CA SER A 279 0.61 -0.57 12.23
C SER A 279 1.05 -1.94 11.70
N ALA A 280 2.35 -2.22 11.71
CA ALA A 280 2.88 -3.53 11.35
C ALA A 280 2.43 -4.61 12.33
N ASP A 281 2.54 -4.37 13.65
CA ASP A 281 2.14 -5.32 14.70
C ASP A 281 0.65 -5.68 14.62
N TYR A 282 -0.21 -4.67 14.38
CA TYR A 282 -1.64 -4.92 14.17
C TYR A 282 -1.88 -5.91 13.03
N LEU A 283 -1.28 -5.68 11.87
CA LEU A 283 -1.47 -6.55 10.71
C LEU A 283 -0.83 -7.93 10.90
N LEU A 284 0.35 -8.00 11.52
CA LEU A 284 1.02 -9.27 11.83
C LEU A 284 0.19 -10.12 12.79
N ALA A 285 -0.44 -9.51 13.79
CA ALA A 285 -1.30 -10.20 14.76
C ALA A 285 -2.69 -10.56 14.20
N ALA A 286 -3.19 -9.84 13.19
CA ALA A 286 -4.55 -9.98 12.68
C ALA A 286 -4.77 -11.35 12.00
N PRO A 287 -5.69 -12.22 12.49
CA PRO A 287 -5.90 -13.55 11.94
C PRO A 287 -6.56 -13.53 10.56
N PHE A 288 -7.20 -12.42 10.18
CA PHE A 288 -7.84 -12.23 8.88
C PHE A 288 -6.89 -11.79 7.77
N VAL A 289 -5.66 -11.40 8.10
CA VAL A 289 -4.62 -11.05 7.12
C VAL A 289 -3.82 -12.31 6.79
N LYS A 290 -3.80 -12.70 5.51
CA LYS A 290 -3.04 -13.87 5.03
C LYS A 290 -1.54 -13.58 5.00
N ALA A 291 -0.72 -14.64 5.00
CA ALA A 291 0.72 -14.50 4.85
C ALA A 291 1.12 -13.90 3.48
N THR A 292 0.40 -14.27 2.43
CA THR A 292 0.55 -13.73 1.08
C THR A 292 -0.78 -13.77 0.33
N TYR A 293 -0.96 -12.88 -0.64
CA TYR A 293 -2.11 -12.85 -1.56
C TYR A 293 -1.70 -13.20 -2.99
N VAL A 294 -0.40 -13.23 -3.29
CA VAL A 294 0.11 -13.72 -4.58
C VAL A 294 -0.19 -15.21 -4.70
N LYS A 295 -0.78 -15.60 -5.84
CA LYS A 295 -1.11 -17.00 -6.17
C LYS A 295 0.05 -17.71 -6.85
#